data_d000a70a6de056550a8270e0fb80be94
#
_entry.id   d000a70a6de056550a8270e0fb80be94
#
_cell.length_a   1.000
_cell.length_b   1.000
_cell.length_c   1.000
_cell.angle_alpha   90.00
_cell.angle_beta   90.00
_cell.angle_gamma   90.00
#
_symmetry.space_group_name_H-M   'P 1'
#
loop_
_entity.id
_entity.type
_entity.pdbx_description
1 polymer ?
#
loop_
_entity_poly.entity_id
_entity_poly.type
_entity_poly.pdbx_seq_one_letter_code
_entity_poly.pdbx_strand_id
1 'polypeptide(L)'
;MRKMFVAGALGALMLGGCLSTPDLSGSSGAPSLAALQSMCGTTAVDYGTDAQGVYSAFFDAYVAQKRGKLPKEQFCAFQTGIAGRYAAFAASRTVEAQSAWATFFADQRAQALSWRAAVDPTLRAG
;
A
#
# COMPACT_ATOMS: atom_id res chain seq x y z
N MET A 1 55.63 -1.30 27.29
CA MET A 1 54.74 -1.70 27.11
C MET A 1 53.82 -1.05 26.49
N ARG A 2 53.41 -1.22 25.63
CA ARG A 2 52.60 -0.64 25.06
C ARG A 2 51.43 -1.20 25.01
N LYS A 3 50.46 -0.63 25.05
CA LYS A 3 49.28 -1.04 24.97
C LYS A 3 48.74 -0.69 23.75
N MET A 4 48.50 -1.49 22.96
CA MET A 4 47.90 -1.30 21.89
C MET A 4 46.54 -1.44 22.05
N PHE A 5 45.80 -0.48 22.01
CA PHE A 5 44.47 -0.58 22.06
C PHE A 5 44.02 -0.40 20.71
N VAL A 6 43.82 -1.42 20.09
CA VAL A 6 43.11 -1.38 18.89
C VAL A 6 41.71 -1.28 19.28
N ALA A 7 41.25 -0.15 19.31
CA ALA A 7 39.88 0.05 19.39
C ALA A 7 39.39 -0.32 18.05
N GLY A 8 38.96 -1.45 17.90
CA GLY A 8 38.28 -1.85 16.74
C GLY A 8 36.99 -1.14 16.76
N ALA A 9 36.92 -0.14 16.02
CA ALA A 9 35.67 0.46 15.79
C ALA A 9 34.93 -0.48 14.95
N LEU A 10 34.11 -1.18 15.56
CA LEU A 10 33.21 -1.95 14.87
C LEU A 10 32.19 -1.05 14.41
N GLY A 11 32.36 -0.59 13.27
CA GLY A 11 31.30 0.08 12.62
C GLY A 11 30.24 -0.92 12.39
N ALA A 12 29.30 -0.90 13.21
CA ALA A 12 28.17 -1.71 12.97
C ALA A 12 27.48 -1.14 11.78
N LEU A 13 27.62 -1.81 10.72
CA LEU A 13 26.95 -1.40 9.58
C LEU A 13 25.54 -1.83 9.72
N MET A 14 24.73 -0.91 10.11
CA MET A 14 23.37 -1.18 10.18
C MET A 14 22.81 -1.03 8.83
N LEU A 15 23.03 -1.99 8.03
CA LEU A 15 22.52 -1.91 6.73
C LEU A 15 21.12 -2.40 6.63
N GLY A 16 20.59 -2.83 7.73
CA GLY A 16 19.34 -3.50 7.63
C GLY A 16 18.14 -2.65 7.34
N GLY A 17 18.25 -1.38 7.59
CA GLY A 17 17.05 -0.59 7.58
C GLY A 17 16.51 -0.21 6.25
N CYS A 18 17.30 -0.32 5.24
CA CYS A 18 16.87 0.20 4.01
C CYS A 18 16.32 -0.77 3.08
N LEU A 19 16.30 -1.99 3.50
CA LEU A 19 16.25 -2.90 2.48
C LEU A 19 14.99 -3.43 2.14
N SER A 20 13.98 -3.25 2.74
CA SER A 20 13.10 -4.10 2.21
C SER A 20 11.72 -4.03 2.61
N THR A 21 11.41 -3.53 3.70
CA THR A 21 10.04 -3.56 4.04
C THR A 21 9.44 -2.27 3.64
N PRO A 22 8.43 -2.30 2.81
CA PRO A 22 7.72 -1.09 2.46
C PRO A 22 7.14 -0.49 3.72
N ASP A 23 7.19 0.80 3.79
CA ASP A 23 6.70 1.49 4.96
C ASP A 23 5.21 1.67 4.86
N LEU A 24 4.46 0.76 5.42
CA LEU A 24 3.02 0.86 5.40
C LEU A 24 2.50 1.85 6.42
N SER A 25 3.36 2.38 7.26
CA SER A 25 2.93 3.37 8.22
C SER A 25 2.97 4.78 7.66
N GLY A 26 3.34 4.92 6.40
CA GLY A 26 3.45 6.22 5.77
C GLY A 26 4.82 6.79 5.92
N SER A 27 5.23 7.63 4.99
CA SER A 27 6.52 8.28 5.07
C SER A 27 6.39 9.67 4.50
N SER A 28 7.16 10.58 5.03
CA SER A 28 7.27 11.93 4.48
C SER A 28 5.92 12.58 4.18
N GLY A 29 5.00 12.47 5.09
CA GLY A 29 3.72 13.10 4.92
C GLY A 29 2.68 12.28 4.18
N ALA A 30 3.04 11.11 3.67
CA ALA A 30 2.05 10.25 3.05
C ALA A 30 1.20 9.58 4.14
N PRO A 31 -0.10 9.42 3.93
CA PRO A 31 -0.92 8.72 4.91
C PRO A 31 -0.57 7.24 4.95
N SER A 32 -0.73 6.64 6.11
CA SER A 32 -0.53 5.21 6.27
C SER A 32 -1.72 4.45 5.70
N LEU A 33 -1.58 3.14 5.57
CA LEU A 33 -2.71 2.31 5.17
C LEU A 33 -3.88 2.47 6.15
N ALA A 34 -3.59 2.46 7.44
CA ALA A 34 -4.64 2.65 8.43
C ALA A 34 -5.30 4.01 8.30
N ALA A 35 -4.51 5.05 8.04
CA ALA A 35 -5.07 6.39 7.87
C ALA A 35 -5.97 6.47 6.63
N LEU A 36 -5.56 5.82 5.54
CA LEU A 36 -6.41 5.81 4.34
C LEU A 36 -7.75 5.14 4.63
N GLN A 37 -7.73 4.06 5.37
CA GLN A 37 -8.97 3.39 5.74
C GLN A 37 -9.82 4.22 6.69
N SER A 38 -9.17 4.93 7.61
CA SER A 38 -9.90 5.80 8.53
C SER A 38 -10.64 6.91 7.83
N MET A 39 -10.14 7.36 6.70
CA MET A 39 -10.82 8.40 5.95
C MET A 39 -12.22 8.00 5.51
N CYS A 40 -12.46 6.71 5.42
CA CYS A 40 -13.77 6.20 5.01
C CYS A 40 -14.56 5.66 6.19
N GLY A 41 -14.06 5.87 7.42
CA GLY A 41 -14.78 5.47 8.61
C GLY A 41 -14.84 3.97 8.82
N THR A 42 -13.95 3.21 8.19
CA THR A 42 -13.98 1.77 8.30
C THR A 42 -12.90 1.30 9.24
N THR A 43 -13.11 0.13 9.82
CA THR A 43 -12.10 -0.52 10.64
C THR A 43 -10.94 -0.95 9.74
N ALA A 44 -9.73 -0.83 10.23
CA ALA A 44 -8.57 -1.24 9.45
C ALA A 44 -8.61 -2.75 9.23
N VAL A 45 -8.37 -3.14 7.99
CA VAL A 45 -8.34 -4.55 7.59
C VAL A 45 -6.90 -4.98 7.49
N ASP A 46 -6.61 -6.18 7.97
CA ASP A 46 -5.29 -6.76 7.83
C ASP A 46 -5.25 -7.54 6.53
N TYR A 47 -4.57 -7.01 5.55
CA TYR A 47 -4.50 -7.62 4.23
C TYR A 47 -3.37 -8.64 4.09
N GLY A 48 -2.67 -8.96 5.17
CA GLY A 48 -1.62 -9.98 5.13
C GLY A 48 -0.55 -9.68 4.09
N THR A 49 -0.21 -10.67 3.29
CA THR A 49 0.82 -10.51 2.28
C THR A 49 0.39 -9.58 1.14
N ASP A 50 -0.89 -9.27 1.04
CA ASP A 50 -1.38 -8.35 0.02
C ASP A 50 -1.34 -6.89 0.46
N ALA A 51 -0.94 -6.62 1.70
CA ALA A 51 -1.04 -5.28 2.26
C ALA A 51 -0.32 -4.22 1.43
N GLN A 52 0.84 -4.55 0.89
CA GLN A 52 1.56 -3.57 0.11
C GLN A 52 0.86 -3.22 -1.18
N GLY A 53 0.36 -4.23 -1.88
CA GLY A 53 -0.39 -3.97 -3.10
C GLY A 53 -1.66 -3.18 -2.83
N VAL A 54 -2.34 -3.51 -1.73
CA VAL A 54 -3.53 -2.76 -1.34
C VAL A 54 -3.18 -1.32 -1.01
N TYR A 55 -2.09 -1.12 -0.27
CA TYR A 55 -1.66 0.24 0.04
C TYR A 55 -1.38 1.04 -1.23
N SER A 56 -0.69 0.44 -2.19
CA SER A 56 -0.41 1.13 -3.45
C SER A 56 -1.70 1.52 -4.17
N ALA A 57 -2.66 0.63 -4.23
CA ALA A 57 -3.92 0.92 -4.90
C ALA A 57 -4.69 2.02 -4.17
N PHE A 58 -4.76 1.94 -2.85
CA PHE A 58 -5.46 2.95 -2.07
C PHE A 58 -4.77 4.30 -2.18
N PHE A 59 -3.43 4.30 -2.20
CA PHE A 59 -2.70 5.55 -2.30
C PHE A 59 -2.89 6.19 -3.68
N ASP A 60 -2.89 5.40 -4.74
CA ASP A 60 -3.14 5.93 -6.08
C ASP A 60 -4.52 6.56 -6.16
N ALA A 61 -5.53 5.89 -5.60
CA ALA A 61 -6.87 6.44 -5.56
C ALA A 61 -6.94 7.69 -4.69
N TYR A 62 -6.18 7.71 -3.58
CA TYR A 62 -6.12 8.86 -2.71
C TYR A 62 -5.55 10.09 -3.43
N VAL A 63 -4.50 9.90 -4.20
CA VAL A 63 -3.93 11.02 -4.96
C VAL A 63 -4.97 11.57 -5.93
N ALA A 64 -5.70 10.68 -6.61
CA ALA A 64 -6.74 11.13 -7.53
C ALA A 64 -7.85 11.86 -6.80
N GLN A 65 -8.21 11.38 -5.61
CA GLN A 65 -9.25 12.02 -4.81
C GLN A 65 -8.79 13.40 -4.34
N LYS A 66 -7.55 13.50 -3.86
CA LYS A 66 -7.03 14.76 -3.40
C LYS A 66 -6.96 15.80 -4.50
N ARG A 67 -6.75 15.38 -5.71
CA ARG A 67 -6.64 16.29 -6.84
C ARG A 67 -7.95 16.49 -7.59
N GLY A 68 -9.04 16.04 -7.01
CA GLY A 68 -10.37 16.34 -7.54
C GLY A 68 -10.86 15.44 -8.65
N LYS A 69 -10.10 14.42 -9.02
CA LYS A 69 -10.53 13.51 -10.07
C LYS A 69 -11.54 12.50 -9.57
N LEU A 70 -11.46 12.14 -8.30
CA LEU A 70 -12.27 11.08 -7.74
C LEU A 70 -13.04 11.60 -6.55
N PRO A 71 -14.38 11.53 -6.56
CA PRO A 71 -15.15 11.94 -5.40
C PRO A 71 -14.87 11.04 -4.20
N LYS A 72 -15.03 11.58 -3.00
CA LYS A 72 -14.76 10.82 -1.80
C LYS A 72 -15.64 9.57 -1.71
N GLU A 73 -16.88 9.66 -2.13
CA GLU A 73 -17.77 8.52 -2.09
C GLU A 73 -17.22 7.38 -2.97
N GLN A 74 -16.67 7.72 -4.11
CA GLN A 74 -16.13 6.71 -5.00
C GLN A 74 -14.82 6.15 -4.44
N PHE A 75 -14.01 7.02 -3.83
CA PHE A 75 -12.80 6.58 -3.16
C PHE A 75 -13.12 5.57 -2.06
N CYS A 76 -14.15 5.86 -1.27
CA CYS A 76 -14.52 4.95 -0.19
C CYS A 76 -15.19 3.68 -0.70
N ALA A 77 -15.99 3.77 -1.77
CA ALA A 77 -16.56 2.57 -2.38
C ALA A 77 -15.46 1.65 -2.94
N PHE A 78 -14.41 2.26 -3.48
CA PHE A 78 -13.27 1.49 -3.95
C PHE A 78 -12.62 0.70 -2.81
N GLN A 79 -12.42 1.35 -1.67
CA GLN A 79 -11.84 0.68 -0.52
C GLN A 79 -12.74 -0.43 0.01
N THR A 80 -14.02 -0.17 0.15
CA THR A 80 -14.93 -1.16 0.72
C THR A 80 -15.14 -2.33 -0.22
N GLY A 81 -15.09 -2.09 -1.53
CA GLY A 81 -15.16 -3.17 -2.49
C GLY A 81 -14.00 -4.13 -2.38
N ILE A 82 -12.80 -3.59 -2.22
CA ILE A 82 -11.61 -4.42 -2.04
C ILE A 82 -11.68 -5.16 -0.71
N ALA A 83 -12.09 -4.48 0.36
CA ALA A 83 -12.20 -5.11 1.66
C ALA A 83 -13.17 -6.28 1.65
N GLY A 84 -14.31 -6.10 0.99
CA GLY A 84 -15.31 -7.16 0.92
C GLY A 84 -14.82 -8.38 0.14
N ARG A 85 -14.14 -8.14 -0.97
CA ARG A 85 -13.61 -9.26 -1.74
C ARG A 85 -12.48 -9.96 -1.02
N TYR A 86 -11.65 -9.21 -0.32
CA TYR A 86 -10.59 -9.83 0.46
C TYR A 86 -11.17 -10.67 1.59
N ALA A 87 -12.22 -10.20 2.25
CA ALA A 87 -12.85 -10.97 3.31
C ALA A 87 -13.41 -12.28 2.79
N ALA A 88 -14.01 -12.26 1.60
CA ALA A 88 -14.52 -13.47 1.00
C ALA A 88 -13.40 -14.47 0.68
N PHE A 89 -12.29 -13.97 0.16
CA PHE A 89 -11.12 -14.82 -0.08
C PHE A 89 -10.58 -15.38 1.22
N ALA A 90 -10.44 -14.53 2.24
CA ALA A 90 -9.86 -14.96 3.51
C ALA A 90 -10.72 -16.02 4.19
N ALA A 91 -12.02 -16.00 3.98
CA ALA A 91 -12.91 -16.99 4.57
C ALA A 91 -12.78 -18.35 3.91
N SER A 92 -12.41 -18.40 2.65
CA SER A 92 -12.42 -19.64 1.90
C SER A 92 -11.05 -20.20 1.59
N ARG A 93 -10.17 -19.38 1.10
CA ARG A 93 -8.76 -19.71 0.79
C ARG A 93 -8.59 -20.92 -0.11
N THR A 94 -9.57 -21.19 -0.96
CA THR A 94 -9.41 -22.22 -1.95
C THR A 94 -8.61 -21.68 -3.14
N VAL A 95 -8.16 -22.56 -4.01
CA VAL A 95 -7.44 -22.14 -5.21
C VAL A 95 -8.33 -21.23 -6.06
N GLU A 96 -9.61 -21.58 -6.17
CA GLU A 96 -10.55 -20.78 -6.95
C GLU A 96 -10.75 -19.41 -6.32
N ALA A 97 -10.86 -19.36 -5.00
CA ALA A 97 -11.02 -18.08 -4.30
C ALA A 97 -9.78 -17.21 -4.46
N GLN A 98 -8.60 -17.83 -4.39
CA GLN A 98 -7.35 -17.10 -4.57
C GLN A 98 -7.25 -16.53 -5.99
N SER A 99 -7.61 -17.32 -6.98
CA SER A 99 -7.57 -16.87 -8.36
C SER A 99 -8.56 -15.74 -8.60
N ALA A 100 -9.75 -15.86 -8.04
CA ALA A 100 -10.75 -14.81 -8.17
C ALA A 100 -10.29 -13.52 -7.51
N TRP A 101 -9.69 -13.62 -6.33
CA TRP A 101 -9.16 -12.44 -5.64
C TRP A 101 -8.06 -11.79 -6.46
N ALA A 102 -7.12 -12.60 -6.98
CA ALA A 102 -6.00 -12.05 -7.73
C ALA A 102 -6.47 -11.33 -8.99
N THR A 103 -7.42 -11.90 -9.71
CA THR A 103 -7.95 -11.28 -10.92
C THR A 103 -8.69 -9.98 -10.59
N PHE A 104 -9.54 -10.04 -9.56
CA PHE A 104 -10.27 -8.85 -9.14
C PHE A 104 -9.30 -7.75 -8.72
N PHE A 105 -8.31 -8.10 -7.91
CA PHE A 105 -7.40 -7.08 -7.39
C PHE A 105 -6.53 -6.48 -8.49
N ALA A 106 -6.13 -7.29 -9.46
CA ALA A 106 -5.36 -6.74 -10.58
C ALA A 106 -6.16 -5.69 -11.33
N ASP A 107 -7.46 -5.91 -11.51
CA ASP A 107 -8.31 -4.94 -12.17
C ASP A 107 -8.45 -3.68 -11.32
N GLN A 108 -8.56 -3.83 -10.00
CA GLN A 108 -8.67 -2.67 -9.12
C GLN A 108 -7.40 -1.85 -9.11
N ARG A 109 -6.26 -2.50 -9.16
CA ARG A 109 -5.00 -1.77 -9.23
C ARG A 109 -4.88 -0.99 -10.53
N ALA A 110 -5.28 -1.60 -11.64
CA ALA A 110 -5.26 -0.90 -12.91
C ALA A 110 -6.20 0.30 -12.89
N GLN A 111 -7.36 0.16 -12.26
CA GLN A 111 -8.31 1.26 -12.15
C GLN A 111 -7.71 2.41 -11.32
N ALA A 112 -7.11 2.09 -10.19
CA ALA A 112 -6.53 3.14 -9.34
C ALA A 112 -5.40 3.86 -10.06
N LEU A 113 -4.57 3.12 -10.77
CA LEU A 113 -3.48 3.71 -11.52
C LEU A 113 -4.01 4.61 -12.64
N SER A 114 -5.08 4.20 -13.28
CA SER A 114 -5.72 5.01 -14.31
C SER A 114 -6.22 6.33 -13.74
N TRP A 115 -6.86 6.29 -12.58
CA TRP A 115 -7.31 7.52 -11.93
C TRP A 115 -6.13 8.42 -11.60
N ARG A 116 -5.07 7.85 -11.06
CA ARG A 116 -3.92 8.65 -10.70
C ARG A 116 -3.23 9.23 -11.93
N ALA A 117 -3.13 8.47 -13.01
CA ALA A 117 -2.50 8.95 -14.23
C ALA A 117 -3.24 10.15 -14.80
N ALA A 118 -4.54 10.25 -14.56
CA ALA A 118 -5.31 11.38 -15.05
C ALA A 118 -4.89 12.68 -14.39
N VAL A 119 -4.32 12.63 -13.19
CA VAL A 119 -3.91 13.83 -12.46
C VAL A 119 -2.40 13.93 -12.28
N ASP A 120 -1.64 12.93 -12.72
CA ASP A 120 -0.20 12.90 -12.54
C ASP A 120 0.45 12.83 -13.91
N PRO A 121 0.95 13.95 -14.43
CA PRO A 121 1.52 13.96 -15.78
C PRO A 121 2.70 13.02 -15.94
N THR A 122 3.43 12.72 -14.87
CA THR A 122 4.59 11.85 -15.00
C THR A 122 4.20 10.43 -15.34
N LEU A 123 3.02 10.00 -14.93
CA LEU A 123 2.55 8.68 -15.27
C LEU A 123 2.00 8.59 -16.67
N ARG A 124 1.59 9.72 -17.23
CA ARG A 124 1.08 9.72 -18.59
C ARG A 124 2.16 9.86 -19.63
N ALA A 125 3.32 10.31 -19.21
CA ALA A 125 4.42 10.54 -20.14
C ALA A 125 5.14 9.26 -20.49
N GLY A 126 4.89 8.20 -19.82
CA GLY A 126 5.58 6.95 -20.10
C GLY A 126 4.92 6.09 -21.18
#